data_4aebc54920f3dde9789760729b558074
#
_entry.id   4aebc54920f3dde9789760729b558074
#
_cell.length_a   1.000
_cell.length_b   1.000
_cell.length_c   1.000
_cell.angle_alpha   90.00
_cell.angle_beta   90.00
_cell.angle_gamma   90.00
#
_symmetry.space_group_name_H-M   'P 1'
#
loop_
_entity.id
_entity.type
_entity.pdbx_description
1 polymer ?
#
loop_
_entity_poly.entity_id
_entity_poly.type
_entity_poly.pdbx_seq_one_letter_code
_entity_poly.pdbx_strand_id
1 'polypeptide(L)'
;MRSAIYGAGSLGTILGAYITRAGEAIDLVNRNKAHVEALRVNGAHVTGTVEFTQKVNVLFPDEMSGLYDIILLMTKQQQNRQVVSMLKEHLADDGVIVTLQNGLPEPEIAEIVGEQRVIGCTVAWGATLLGPGVSELTSEPDSLSFSMGYLSTKEPNHAQDVKVLLEKMGTVVLDDNFIGSRWSKLLINASFSGMSAVCGSTFGQAAADKQSRRVVQGIIKECIDVCAKAGIRIEPVQGKDIVKLLDYSGPIKKFLSYVIIPIAIKKHALLKASMLQDLEKGKLTEVDSINGAVCAMGRKVGVPTPLNDKVVELVHAFEKGLKKPGFHNVAEF
;
A
#
# COMPACT_ATOMS: atom_id res chain seq x y z
N MET A 1 15.28 21.92 7.77
CA MET A 1 14.25 20.89 7.79
C MET A 1 14.92 19.51 7.93
N ARG A 2 14.48 18.71 8.87
CA ARG A 2 15.03 17.36 9.13
C ARG A 2 14.01 16.31 8.77
N SER A 3 14.40 15.32 7.95
CA SER A 3 13.48 14.28 7.46
C SER A 3 14.02 12.87 7.70
N ALA A 4 13.11 11.91 7.83
CA ALA A 4 13.44 10.49 7.95
C ALA A 4 12.51 9.60 7.13
N ILE A 5 13.00 8.45 6.69
CA ILE A 5 12.23 7.33 6.19
C ILE A 5 12.22 6.24 7.26
N TYR A 6 11.10 6.02 7.92
CA TYR A 6 10.93 4.92 8.86
C TYR A 6 10.36 3.69 8.16
N GLY A 7 11.15 2.65 8.06
CA GLY A 7 10.87 1.46 7.27
C GLY A 7 11.61 1.45 5.92
N ALA A 8 12.91 1.77 5.92
CA ALA A 8 13.77 1.71 4.75
C ALA A 8 14.00 0.25 4.30
N GLY A 9 12.92 -0.42 3.85
CA GLY A 9 12.93 -1.70 3.16
C GLY A 9 13.17 -1.51 1.66
N SER A 10 12.53 -2.32 0.78
CA SER A 10 12.73 -2.19 -0.67
C SER A 10 12.40 -0.79 -1.21
N LEU A 11 11.18 -0.33 -0.98
CA LEU A 11 10.71 0.98 -1.44
C LEU A 11 11.46 2.12 -0.76
N GLY A 12 11.57 2.07 0.58
CA GLY A 12 12.21 3.14 1.36
C GLY A 12 13.71 3.29 1.09
N THR A 13 14.41 2.22 0.78
CA THR A 13 15.84 2.27 0.37
C THR A 13 15.98 3.01 -0.96
N ILE A 14 15.15 2.69 -1.95
CA ILE A 14 15.20 3.36 -3.26
C ILE A 14 14.84 4.83 -3.12
N LEU A 15 13.72 5.15 -2.45
CA LEU A 15 13.30 6.54 -2.23
C LEU A 15 14.38 7.36 -1.53
N GLY A 16 14.96 6.81 -0.45
CA GLY A 16 16.04 7.46 0.27
C GLY A 16 17.30 7.67 -0.57
N ALA A 17 17.64 6.69 -1.42
CA ALA A 17 18.76 6.82 -2.35
C ALA A 17 18.54 7.94 -3.37
N TYR A 18 17.34 8.06 -3.95
CA TYR A 18 17.01 9.15 -4.87
C TYR A 18 17.05 10.52 -4.19
N ILE A 19 16.45 10.65 -3.01
CA ILE A 19 16.42 11.90 -2.25
C ILE A 19 17.85 12.33 -1.90
N THR A 20 18.67 11.41 -1.38
CA THR A 20 20.08 11.70 -1.02
C THR A 20 20.92 12.02 -2.27
N ARG A 21 20.70 11.31 -3.38
CA ARG A 21 21.37 11.59 -4.67
C ARG A 21 21.04 12.98 -5.22
N ALA A 22 19.85 13.48 -4.93
CA ALA A 22 19.43 14.84 -5.30
C ALA A 22 19.99 15.93 -4.37
N GLY A 23 20.80 15.56 -3.38
CA GLY A 23 21.49 16.49 -2.46
C GLY A 23 20.72 16.79 -1.18
N GLU A 24 19.59 16.13 -0.92
CA GLU A 24 18.81 16.33 0.31
C GLU A 24 19.28 15.36 1.42
N ALA A 25 19.34 15.87 2.66
CA ALA A 25 19.65 15.05 3.82
C ALA A 25 18.38 14.33 4.32
N ILE A 26 18.46 13.02 4.43
CA ILE A 26 17.39 12.18 4.98
C ILE A 26 17.95 10.99 5.74
N ASP A 27 17.39 10.70 6.93
CA ASP A 27 17.78 9.54 7.74
C ASP A 27 16.94 8.32 7.30
N LEU A 28 17.59 7.22 6.94
CA LEU A 28 16.94 5.95 6.64
C LEU A 28 16.91 5.11 7.91
N VAL A 29 15.72 4.69 8.36
CA VAL A 29 15.57 3.93 9.61
C VAL A 29 15.07 2.52 9.30
N ASN A 30 15.82 1.50 9.77
CA ASN A 30 15.42 0.10 9.61
C ASN A 30 15.87 -0.74 10.82
N ARG A 31 15.06 -1.75 11.19
CA ARG A 31 15.36 -2.66 12.30
C ARG A 31 16.20 -3.90 11.90
N ASN A 32 16.31 -4.17 10.59
CA ASN A 32 17.06 -5.34 10.10
C ASN A 32 18.57 -5.05 10.14
N LYS A 33 19.27 -5.70 11.07
CA LYS A 33 20.70 -5.49 11.31
C LYS A 33 21.54 -5.68 10.05
N ALA A 34 21.37 -6.79 9.34
CA ALA A 34 22.14 -7.06 8.12
C ALA A 34 21.91 -5.99 7.04
N HIS A 35 20.68 -5.49 6.93
CA HIS A 35 20.36 -4.44 5.96
C HIS A 35 20.95 -3.09 6.34
N VAL A 36 20.85 -2.70 7.61
CA VAL A 36 21.43 -1.45 8.13
C VAL A 36 22.96 -1.46 7.98
N GLU A 37 23.63 -2.56 8.37
CA GLU A 37 25.08 -2.68 8.24
C GLU A 37 25.54 -2.63 6.77
N ALA A 38 24.82 -3.31 5.87
CA ALA A 38 25.14 -3.24 4.44
C ALA A 38 24.97 -1.83 3.86
N LEU A 39 23.90 -1.11 4.23
CA LEU A 39 23.69 0.28 3.82
C LEU A 39 24.78 1.22 4.35
N ARG A 40 25.27 1.01 5.57
CA ARG A 40 26.37 1.81 6.17
C ARG A 40 27.68 1.62 5.44
N VAL A 41 28.01 0.37 5.11
CA VAL A 41 29.31 0.03 4.50
C VAL A 41 29.30 0.31 3.00
N ASN A 42 28.27 -0.17 2.30
CA ASN A 42 28.23 -0.18 0.83
C ASN A 42 27.37 0.95 0.23
N GLY A 43 26.52 1.60 1.03
CA GLY A 43 25.46 2.49 0.54
C GLY A 43 24.24 1.70 0.05
N ALA A 44 23.25 2.41 -0.44
CA ALA A 44 22.06 1.85 -1.08
C ALA A 44 22.36 1.52 -2.54
N HIS A 45 22.40 0.23 -2.88
CA HIS A 45 22.56 -0.23 -4.26
C HIS A 45 21.19 -0.44 -4.90
N VAL A 46 20.87 0.42 -5.85
CA VAL A 46 19.63 0.37 -6.63
C VAL A 46 19.91 -0.28 -7.97
N THR A 47 19.14 -1.35 -8.30
CA THR A 47 19.25 -2.10 -9.53
C THR A 47 17.92 -2.17 -10.27
N GLY A 48 17.82 -2.89 -11.36
CA GLY A 48 16.61 -3.11 -12.16
C GLY A 48 16.53 -2.19 -13.36
N THR A 49 15.49 -1.36 -13.47
CA THR A 49 15.35 -0.41 -14.58
C THR A 49 16.37 0.72 -14.57
N VAL A 50 17.03 0.91 -13.44
CA VAL A 50 18.18 1.81 -13.26
C VAL A 50 19.27 1.08 -12.48
N GLU A 51 20.52 1.58 -12.54
CA GLU A 51 21.61 1.06 -11.73
C GLU A 51 22.48 2.18 -11.18
N PHE A 52 22.56 2.28 -9.85
CA PHE A 52 23.47 3.18 -9.15
C PHE A 52 23.63 2.79 -7.67
N THR A 53 24.71 3.29 -7.06
CA THR A 53 24.92 3.18 -5.62
C THR A 53 25.00 4.57 -5.02
N GLN A 54 24.30 4.80 -3.90
CA GLN A 54 24.27 6.05 -3.18
C GLN A 54 24.63 5.84 -1.70
N LYS A 55 25.61 6.57 -1.19
CA LYS A 55 25.83 6.63 0.25
C LYS A 55 24.64 7.30 0.92
N VAL A 56 24.11 6.67 1.95
CA VAL A 56 22.95 7.13 2.72
C VAL A 56 23.27 7.16 4.21
N ASN A 57 22.62 8.05 4.96
CA ASN A 57 22.64 7.97 6.42
C ASN A 57 21.61 6.95 6.88
N VAL A 58 22.01 5.96 7.67
CA VAL A 58 21.10 4.89 8.11
C VAL A 58 21.24 4.64 9.60
N LEU A 59 20.10 4.50 10.26
CA LEU A 59 19.97 4.37 11.70
C LEU A 59 19.15 3.13 12.06
N PHE A 60 19.44 2.54 13.22
CA PHE A 60 18.49 1.70 13.91
C PHE A 60 17.40 2.57 14.57
N PRO A 61 16.19 2.03 14.90
CA PRO A 61 15.16 2.80 15.59
C PRO A 61 15.61 3.44 16.89
N ASP A 62 16.46 2.77 17.66
CA ASP A 62 17.03 3.24 18.94
C ASP A 62 18.15 4.26 18.79
N GLU A 63 18.64 4.47 17.59
CA GLU A 63 19.62 5.53 17.27
C GLU A 63 18.94 6.84 16.81
N MET A 64 17.63 6.82 16.63
CA MET A 64 16.89 8.06 16.32
C MET A 64 17.04 9.06 17.47
N SER A 65 17.34 10.30 17.17
CA SER A 65 17.52 11.35 18.18
C SER A 65 17.03 12.69 17.68
N GLY A 66 16.60 13.55 18.60
CA GLY A 66 16.02 14.86 18.26
C GLY A 66 14.68 14.76 17.55
N LEU A 67 14.25 15.88 16.95
CA LEU A 67 12.95 16.01 16.31
C LEU A 67 13.07 16.06 14.78
N TYR A 68 12.08 15.54 14.10
CA TYR A 68 11.94 15.53 12.63
C TYR A 68 10.73 16.36 12.22
N ASP A 69 10.89 17.14 11.19
CA ASP A 69 9.81 17.91 10.56
C ASP A 69 8.96 16.99 9.66
N ILE A 70 9.59 16.02 9.01
CA ILE A 70 8.93 15.07 8.10
C ILE A 70 9.39 13.64 8.41
N ILE A 71 8.44 12.73 8.67
CA ILE A 71 8.71 11.30 8.78
C ILE A 71 7.89 10.55 7.71
N LEU A 72 8.59 9.97 6.72
CA LEU A 72 7.99 9.09 5.71
C LEU A 72 7.83 7.68 6.30
N LEU A 73 6.60 7.24 6.55
CA LEU A 73 6.29 5.94 7.14
C LEU A 73 6.05 4.89 6.05
N MET A 74 6.95 3.90 5.98
CA MET A 74 6.98 2.87 4.94
C MET A 74 7.04 1.44 5.50
N THR A 75 6.74 1.23 6.76
CA THR A 75 6.60 -0.10 7.36
C THR A 75 5.25 -0.73 6.96
N LYS A 76 5.11 -2.04 7.19
CA LYS A 76 3.78 -2.67 7.15
C LYS A 76 2.93 -2.17 8.33
N GLN A 77 1.60 -2.13 8.15
CA GLN A 77 0.67 -1.53 9.12
C GLN A 77 0.49 -2.31 10.44
N GLN A 78 0.84 -3.60 10.50
CA GLN A 78 0.57 -4.49 11.64
C GLN A 78 1.00 -3.93 13.02
N GLN A 79 1.94 -3.01 13.04
CA GLN A 79 2.47 -2.40 14.26
C GLN A 79 2.28 -0.87 14.28
N ASN A 80 1.37 -0.33 13.48
CA ASN A 80 1.22 1.13 13.32
C ASN A 80 1.03 1.85 14.65
N ARG A 81 0.12 1.39 15.53
CA ARG A 81 -0.08 2.05 16.83
C ARG A 81 1.22 2.16 17.63
N GLN A 82 1.98 1.08 17.73
CA GLN A 82 3.25 1.08 18.46
C GLN A 82 4.29 1.98 17.79
N VAL A 83 4.45 1.82 16.48
CA VAL A 83 5.44 2.57 15.70
C VAL A 83 5.12 4.06 15.70
N VAL A 84 3.89 4.44 15.41
CA VAL A 84 3.47 5.85 15.35
C VAL A 84 3.52 6.51 16.73
N SER A 85 3.17 5.79 17.80
CA SER A 85 3.32 6.31 19.17
C SER A 85 4.78 6.62 19.51
N MET A 86 5.71 5.77 19.11
CA MET A 86 7.14 6.02 19.27
C MET A 86 7.61 7.18 18.38
N LEU A 87 7.19 7.20 17.10
CA LEU A 87 7.56 8.27 16.17
C LEU A 87 7.04 9.65 16.61
N LYS A 88 5.90 9.71 17.31
CA LYS A 88 5.36 10.94 17.87
C LYS A 88 6.34 11.64 18.81
N GLU A 89 7.16 10.89 19.56
CA GLU A 89 8.18 11.43 20.45
C GLU A 89 9.36 12.06 19.69
N HIS A 90 9.54 11.68 18.42
CA HIS A 90 10.54 12.22 17.52
C HIS A 90 9.98 13.22 16.50
N LEU A 91 8.70 13.59 16.60
CA LEU A 91 8.06 14.49 15.66
C LEU A 91 8.05 15.92 16.20
N ALA A 92 8.55 16.89 15.45
CA ALA A 92 8.51 18.31 15.81
C ALA A 92 7.06 18.76 16.06
N ASP A 93 6.83 19.85 16.77
CA ASP A 93 5.50 20.32 17.15
C ASP A 93 4.58 20.54 15.95
N ASP A 94 5.14 21.03 14.84
CA ASP A 94 4.48 21.23 13.55
C ASP A 94 4.80 20.14 12.53
N GLY A 95 5.60 19.13 12.90
CA GLY A 95 6.05 18.05 12.05
C GLY A 95 4.93 17.09 11.62
N VAL A 96 5.12 16.43 10.47
CA VAL A 96 4.13 15.57 9.85
C VAL A 96 4.62 14.13 9.65
N ILE A 97 3.70 13.17 9.75
CA ILE A 97 3.89 11.79 9.29
C ILE A 97 3.26 11.66 7.92
N VAL A 98 4.10 11.28 6.95
CA VAL A 98 3.66 10.96 5.59
C VAL A 98 3.57 9.44 5.45
N THR A 99 2.38 8.90 5.31
CA THR A 99 2.24 7.44 5.16
C THR A 99 2.23 7.04 3.69
N LEU A 100 3.21 6.20 3.31
CA LEU A 100 3.29 5.59 1.98
C LEU A 100 2.83 4.13 2.00
N GLN A 101 2.16 3.72 3.07
CA GLN A 101 1.67 2.36 3.29
C GLN A 101 0.47 2.06 2.38
N ASN A 102 0.22 0.77 2.10
CA ASN A 102 -1.00 0.32 1.42
C ASN A 102 -2.21 0.38 2.36
N GLY A 103 -3.41 0.16 1.84
CA GLY A 103 -4.64 0.15 2.65
C GLY A 103 -5.10 1.56 3.04
N LEU A 104 -5.61 1.71 4.26
CA LEU A 104 -6.16 2.95 4.81
C LEU A 104 -5.50 3.27 6.17
N PRO A 105 -4.20 3.60 6.21
CA PRO A 105 -3.48 3.83 7.46
C PRO A 105 -3.77 5.21 8.10
N GLU A 106 -4.20 6.19 7.31
CA GLU A 106 -4.30 7.58 7.71
C GLU A 106 -5.18 7.78 8.95
N PRO A 107 -6.38 7.17 9.07
CA PRO A 107 -7.24 7.39 10.24
C PRO A 107 -6.59 6.91 11.55
N GLU A 108 -5.93 5.74 11.55
CA GLU A 108 -5.25 5.22 12.73
C GLU A 108 -4.06 6.09 13.14
N ILE A 109 -3.30 6.61 12.18
CA ILE A 109 -2.18 7.53 12.43
C ILE A 109 -2.72 8.84 13.01
N ALA A 110 -3.82 9.36 12.44
CA ALA A 110 -4.46 10.60 12.88
C ALA A 110 -5.00 10.54 14.32
N GLU A 111 -5.49 9.37 14.77
CA GLU A 111 -5.87 9.16 16.17
C GLU A 111 -4.70 9.42 17.17
N ILE A 112 -3.45 9.22 16.71
CA ILE A 112 -2.27 9.32 17.56
C ILE A 112 -1.63 10.70 17.48
N VAL A 113 -1.45 11.24 16.26
CA VAL A 113 -0.73 12.50 16.05
C VAL A 113 -1.62 13.68 15.72
N GLY A 114 -2.90 13.45 15.41
CA GLY A 114 -3.86 14.47 14.94
C GLY A 114 -3.93 14.56 13.41
N GLU A 115 -5.11 14.83 12.85
CA GLU A 115 -5.36 14.86 11.40
C GLU A 115 -4.48 15.86 10.65
N GLN A 116 -4.20 17.02 11.25
CA GLN A 116 -3.36 18.08 10.68
C GLN A 116 -1.88 17.69 10.54
N ARG A 117 -1.49 16.58 11.12
CA ARG A 117 -0.11 16.07 11.12
C ARG A 117 0.03 14.77 10.30
N VAL A 118 -0.98 14.45 9.47
CA VAL A 118 -0.97 13.25 8.63
C VAL A 118 -1.14 13.63 7.17
N ILE A 119 -0.18 13.20 6.36
CA ILE A 119 -0.24 13.27 4.91
C ILE A 119 -0.31 11.85 4.38
N GLY A 120 -1.33 11.54 3.61
CA GLY A 120 -1.43 10.27 2.89
C GLY A 120 -0.68 10.37 1.56
N CYS A 121 0.00 9.29 1.18
CA CYS A 121 0.68 9.20 -0.10
C CYS A 121 0.54 7.80 -0.69
N THR A 122 -0.02 7.68 -1.88
CA THR A 122 0.00 6.43 -2.63
C THR A 122 1.18 6.38 -3.57
N VAL A 123 1.81 5.21 -3.64
CA VAL A 123 2.98 4.94 -4.50
C VAL A 123 2.50 4.18 -5.73
N ALA A 124 2.87 4.64 -6.93
CA ALA A 124 2.53 4.02 -8.20
C ALA A 124 3.75 3.38 -8.91
N TRP A 125 4.70 2.89 -8.13
CA TRP A 125 5.87 2.17 -8.60
C TRP A 125 6.19 1.00 -7.68
N GLY A 126 7.00 0.06 -8.17
CA GLY A 126 7.34 -1.18 -7.47
C GLY A 126 8.82 -1.31 -7.18
N ALA A 127 9.14 -2.04 -6.10
CA ALA A 127 10.51 -2.40 -5.75
C ALA A 127 10.57 -3.76 -5.06
N THR A 128 11.69 -4.46 -5.25
CA THR A 128 11.98 -5.75 -4.61
C THR A 128 13.28 -5.64 -3.82
N LEU A 129 13.28 -6.09 -2.56
CA LEU A 129 14.52 -6.23 -1.80
C LEU A 129 15.20 -7.54 -2.23
N LEU A 130 16.32 -7.44 -2.93
CA LEU A 130 17.10 -8.60 -3.41
C LEU A 130 18.04 -9.15 -2.34
N GLY A 131 18.49 -8.28 -1.43
CA GLY A 131 19.39 -8.64 -0.34
C GLY A 131 19.70 -7.43 0.54
N PRO A 132 20.54 -7.62 1.59
CA PRO A 132 20.96 -6.52 2.44
C PRO A 132 21.60 -5.39 1.62
N GLY A 133 21.07 -4.17 1.72
CA GLY A 133 21.56 -2.99 1.01
C GLY A 133 21.22 -2.93 -0.49
N VAL A 134 20.57 -3.96 -1.08
CA VAL A 134 20.31 -4.05 -2.52
C VAL A 134 18.80 -4.08 -2.79
N SER A 135 18.29 -3.10 -3.52
CA SER A 135 16.87 -3.00 -3.90
C SER A 135 16.74 -2.80 -5.41
N GLU A 136 15.87 -3.61 -6.02
CA GLU A 136 15.53 -3.54 -7.43
C GLU A 136 14.34 -2.62 -7.65
N LEU A 137 14.49 -1.60 -8.52
CA LEU A 137 13.38 -0.81 -9.05
C LEU A 137 12.78 -1.57 -10.22
N THR A 138 11.48 -1.95 -10.08
CA THR A 138 10.79 -2.77 -11.09
C THR A 138 9.93 -1.94 -12.05
N SER A 139 9.79 -0.64 -11.81
CA SER A 139 9.04 0.29 -12.66
C SER A 139 9.98 1.16 -13.49
N GLU A 140 9.54 1.53 -14.68
CA GLU A 140 10.29 2.44 -15.55
C GLU A 140 10.45 3.83 -14.92
N PRO A 141 11.63 4.46 -15.01
CA PRO A 141 11.92 5.75 -14.38
C PRO A 141 10.93 6.87 -14.74
N ASP A 142 10.48 6.92 -15.98
CA ASP A 142 9.54 7.94 -16.47
C ASP A 142 8.10 7.75 -15.96
N SER A 143 7.82 6.60 -15.31
CA SER A 143 6.50 6.26 -14.78
C SER A 143 6.37 6.44 -13.27
N LEU A 144 7.45 6.84 -12.60
CA LEU A 144 7.47 6.98 -11.13
C LEU A 144 6.58 8.13 -10.70
N SER A 145 5.57 7.82 -9.90
CA SER A 145 4.64 8.85 -9.43
C SER A 145 4.09 8.56 -8.04
N PHE A 146 3.65 9.62 -7.40
CA PHE A 146 3.02 9.66 -6.10
C PHE A 146 1.71 10.42 -6.20
N SER A 147 0.66 9.95 -5.53
CA SER A 147 -0.56 10.73 -5.30
C SER A 147 -0.62 11.06 -3.81
N MET A 148 -0.65 12.33 -3.49
CA MET A 148 -0.61 12.87 -2.12
C MET A 148 -1.92 13.56 -1.78
N GLY A 149 -2.38 13.42 -0.54
CA GLY A 149 -3.57 14.10 -0.06
C GLY A 149 -3.73 14.02 1.45
N TYR A 150 -4.82 14.59 1.95
CA TYR A 150 -5.05 14.84 3.36
C TYR A 150 -6.40 14.29 3.82
N LEU A 151 -6.52 13.99 5.12
CA LEU A 151 -7.81 13.74 5.77
C LEU A 151 -8.54 15.05 6.08
N SER A 152 -7.76 16.04 6.46
CA SER A 152 -8.23 17.36 6.86
C SER A 152 -8.57 18.24 5.65
N THR A 153 -9.53 19.14 5.80
CA THR A 153 -9.83 20.19 4.83
C THR A 153 -8.78 21.30 4.80
N LYS A 154 -7.99 21.41 5.87
CA LYS A 154 -6.86 22.36 5.95
C LYS A 154 -5.59 21.62 5.56
N GLU A 155 -4.80 22.25 4.69
CA GLU A 155 -3.50 21.74 4.30
C GLU A 155 -2.59 21.54 5.53
N PRO A 156 -1.98 20.35 5.72
CA PRO A 156 -1.00 20.11 6.78
C PRO A 156 0.23 21.01 6.63
N ASN A 157 0.89 21.28 7.74
CA ASN A 157 2.22 21.90 7.69
C ASN A 157 3.16 21.01 6.85
N HIS A 158 4.22 21.59 6.32
CA HIS A 158 5.22 20.87 5.49
C HIS A 158 4.66 20.14 4.25
N ALA A 159 3.38 20.33 3.86
CA ALA A 159 2.83 19.63 2.71
C ALA A 159 3.59 19.94 1.41
N GLN A 160 3.96 21.21 1.21
CA GLN A 160 4.77 21.62 0.06
C GLN A 160 6.20 21.07 0.14
N ASP A 161 6.79 21.03 1.32
CA ASP A 161 8.14 20.45 1.54
C ASP A 161 8.13 18.95 1.24
N VAL A 162 7.09 18.23 1.68
CA VAL A 162 6.88 16.79 1.35
C VAL A 162 6.78 16.58 -0.16
N LYS A 163 6.01 17.43 -0.85
CA LYS A 163 5.89 17.37 -2.31
C LYS A 163 7.26 17.54 -2.98
N VAL A 164 8.01 18.58 -2.63
CA VAL A 164 9.36 18.84 -3.16
C VAL A 164 10.32 17.68 -2.87
N LEU A 165 10.22 17.08 -1.67
CA LEU A 165 11.05 15.94 -1.28
C LEU A 165 10.75 14.69 -2.14
N LEU A 166 9.48 14.37 -2.38
CA LEU A 166 9.08 13.24 -3.20
C LEU A 166 9.36 13.48 -4.70
N GLU A 167 9.28 14.72 -5.17
CA GLU A 167 9.62 15.12 -6.55
C GLU A 167 11.11 14.88 -6.90
N LYS A 168 11.97 14.61 -5.92
CA LYS A 168 13.35 14.16 -6.18
C LYS A 168 13.41 12.78 -6.85
N MET A 169 12.34 12.01 -6.79
CA MET A 169 12.27 10.68 -7.39
C MET A 169 11.24 10.57 -8.51
N GLY A 170 10.11 11.25 -8.43
CA GLY A 170 9.03 11.08 -9.41
C GLY A 170 7.98 12.18 -9.33
N THR A 171 7.00 12.15 -10.21
CA THR A 171 5.92 13.13 -10.25
C THR A 171 5.02 13.02 -9.02
N VAL A 172 4.68 14.15 -8.40
CA VAL A 172 3.72 14.20 -7.28
C VAL A 172 2.44 14.91 -7.72
N VAL A 173 1.32 14.21 -7.58
CA VAL A 173 -0.02 14.74 -7.86
C VAL A 173 -0.73 14.98 -6.53
N LEU A 174 -1.25 16.17 -6.32
CA LEU A 174 -2.19 16.46 -5.23
C LEU A 174 -3.57 15.94 -5.62
N ASP A 175 -4.17 15.18 -4.73
CA ASP A 175 -5.43 14.49 -4.97
C ASP A 175 -6.52 15.09 -4.09
N ASP A 176 -7.45 15.82 -4.71
CA ASP A 176 -8.56 16.51 -4.03
C ASP A 176 -9.57 15.52 -3.40
N ASN A 177 -9.60 14.27 -3.89
CA ASN A 177 -10.42 13.19 -3.33
C ASN A 177 -9.54 12.00 -2.92
N PHE A 178 -8.51 12.27 -2.14
CA PHE A 178 -7.51 11.29 -1.75
C PHE A 178 -8.11 10.00 -1.15
N ILE A 179 -9.12 10.13 -0.29
CA ILE A 179 -9.80 8.96 0.29
C ILE A 179 -10.48 8.12 -0.80
N GLY A 180 -11.10 8.76 -1.78
CA GLY A 180 -11.66 8.05 -2.94
C GLY A 180 -10.60 7.29 -3.74
N SER A 181 -9.45 7.89 -3.97
CA SER A 181 -8.30 7.24 -4.61
C SER A 181 -7.72 6.10 -3.79
N ARG A 182 -7.61 6.26 -2.47
CA ARG A 182 -7.26 5.16 -1.55
C ARG A 182 -8.22 3.98 -1.70
N TRP A 183 -9.53 4.25 -1.71
CA TRP A 183 -10.54 3.21 -1.87
C TRP A 183 -10.52 2.57 -3.26
N SER A 184 -10.19 3.33 -4.32
CA SER A 184 -9.99 2.77 -5.67
C SER A 184 -8.86 1.73 -5.67
N LYS A 185 -7.72 2.06 -5.07
CA LYS A 185 -6.58 1.15 -4.92
C LYS A 185 -6.92 -0.03 -4.00
N LEU A 186 -7.63 0.23 -2.89
CA LEU A 186 -8.05 -0.80 -1.94
C LEU A 186 -8.99 -1.82 -2.59
N LEU A 187 -9.97 -1.38 -3.38
CA LEU A 187 -10.89 -2.24 -4.11
C LEU A 187 -10.14 -3.24 -5.02
N ILE A 188 -9.14 -2.75 -5.77
CA ILE A 188 -8.33 -3.62 -6.62
C ILE A 188 -7.49 -4.59 -5.77
N ASN A 189 -6.89 -4.11 -4.70
CA ASN A 189 -6.10 -4.96 -3.83
C ASN A 189 -6.97 -5.99 -3.09
N ALA A 190 -8.09 -5.62 -2.53
CA ALA A 190 -8.99 -6.54 -1.83
C ALA A 190 -9.48 -7.65 -2.77
N SER A 191 -9.87 -7.30 -4.00
CA SER A 191 -10.41 -8.26 -4.95
C SER A 191 -9.32 -9.13 -5.59
N PHE A 192 -8.30 -8.53 -6.22
CA PHE A 192 -7.31 -9.30 -6.97
C PHE A 192 -6.14 -9.78 -6.11
N SER A 193 -5.63 -8.96 -5.17
CA SER A 193 -4.55 -9.43 -4.30
C SER A 193 -5.06 -10.43 -3.27
N GLY A 194 -6.27 -10.23 -2.72
CA GLY A 194 -6.93 -11.20 -1.85
C GLY A 194 -7.11 -12.54 -2.54
N MET A 195 -7.69 -12.56 -3.74
CA MET A 195 -7.91 -13.81 -4.48
C MET A 195 -6.63 -14.42 -5.04
N SER A 196 -5.61 -13.62 -5.39
CA SER A 196 -4.27 -14.12 -5.71
C SER A 196 -3.68 -14.91 -4.54
N ALA A 197 -3.79 -14.38 -3.32
CA ALA A 197 -3.35 -15.06 -2.10
C ALA A 197 -4.16 -16.35 -1.84
N VAL A 198 -5.49 -16.30 -1.96
CA VAL A 198 -6.36 -17.47 -1.75
C VAL A 198 -6.08 -18.57 -2.77
N CYS A 199 -5.96 -18.22 -4.05
CA CYS A 199 -5.78 -19.18 -5.14
C CYS A 199 -4.32 -19.62 -5.35
N GLY A 200 -3.33 -18.96 -4.73
CA GLY A 200 -1.91 -19.20 -5.02
C GLY A 200 -1.57 -18.88 -6.48
N SER A 201 -2.13 -17.82 -7.06
CA SER A 201 -2.11 -17.57 -8.50
C SER A 201 -1.84 -16.11 -8.86
N THR A 202 -1.58 -15.84 -10.14
CA THR A 202 -1.52 -14.46 -10.65
C THR A 202 -2.92 -13.84 -10.76
N PHE A 203 -2.99 -12.52 -10.90
CA PHE A 203 -4.26 -11.80 -11.10
C PHE A 203 -5.04 -12.31 -12.32
N GLY A 204 -4.34 -12.56 -13.43
CA GLY A 204 -4.94 -13.10 -14.64
C GLY A 204 -5.51 -14.50 -14.47
N GLN A 205 -4.80 -15.39 -13.75
CA GLN A 205 -5.27 -16.74 -13.46
C GLN A 205 -6.51 -16.70 -12.55
N ALA A 206 -6.52 -15.88 -11.49
CA ALA A 206 -7.68 -15.69 -10.62
C ALA A 206 -8.88 -15.14 -11.40
N ALA A 207 -8.67 -14.19 -12.33
CA ALA A 207 -9.72 -13.64 -13.19
C ALA A 207 -10.18 -14.61 -14.30
N ALA A 208 -9.35 -15.54 -14.75
CA ALA A 208 -9.68 -16.52 -15.79
C ALA A 208 -10.55 -17.67 -15.26
N ASP A 209 -10.30 -18.13 -14.04
CA ASP A 209 -11.11 -19.16 -13.40
C ASP A 209 -12.54 -18.67 -13.15
N LYS A 210 -13.53 -19.48 -13.53
CA LYS A 210 -14.95 -19.07 -13.48
C LYS A 210 -15.49 -18.86 -12.08
N GLN A 211 -15.06 -19.68 -11.13
CA GLN A 211 -15.55 -19.60 -9.75
C GLN A 211 -14.83 -18.46 -9.02
N SER A 212 -13.50 -18.39 -9.11
CA SER A 212 -12.70 -17.30 -8.55
C SER A 212 -13.17 -15.93 -9.08
N ARG A 213 -13.47 -15.80 -10.37
CA ARG A 213 -14.01 -14.56 -10.96
C ARG A 213 -15.33 -14.12 -10.34
N ARG A 214 -16.20 -15.06 -9.97
CA ARG A 214 -17.46 -14.73 -9.26
C ARG A 214 -17.16 -14.15 -7.87
N VAL A 215 -16.18 -14.71 -7.17
CA VAL A 215 -15.75 -14.19 -5.88
C VAL A 215 -15.10 -12.81 -6.04
N VAL A 216 -14.19 -12.64 -7.00
CA VAL A 216 -13.61 -11.31 -7.35
C VAL A 216 -14.72 -10.28 -7.60
N GLN A 217 -15.72 -10.62 -8.43
CA GLN A 217 -16.87 -9.75 -8.71
C GLN A 217 -17.64 -9.38 -7.44
N GLY A 218 -17.88 -10.35 -6.56
CA GLY A 218 -18.57 -10.12 -5.30
C GLY A 218 -17.77 -9.23 -4.34
N ILE A 219 -16.46 -9.44 -4.20
CA ILE A 219 -15.58 -8.59 -3.39
C ILE A 219 -15.59 -7.14 -3.91
N ILE A 220 -15.51 -6.94 -5.23
CA ILE A 220 -15.65 -5.61 -5.84
C ILE A 220 -16.97 -4.97 -5.44
N LYS A 221 -18.07 -5.73 -5.51
CA LYS A 221 -19.41 -5.23 -5.14
C LYS A 221 -19.47 -4.84 -3.66
N GLU A 222 -18.96 -5.66 -2.75
CA GLU A 222 -18.89 -5.33 -1.33
C GLU A 222 -18.12 -4.03 -1.09
N CYS A 223 -16.98 -3.84 -1.74
CA CYS A 223 -16.20 -2.59 -1.64
C CYS A 223 -17.00 -1.37 -2.13
N ILE A 224 -17.70 -1.50 -3.27
CA ILE A 224 -18.53 -0.42 -3.83
C ILE A 224 -19.69 -0.09 -2.88
N ASP A 225 -20.38 -1.10 -2.33
CA ASP A 225 -21.50 -0.91 -1.43
C ASP A 225 -21.08 -0.25 -0.12
N VAL A 226 -19.95 -0.67 0.43
CA VAL A 226 -19.35 -0.05 1.63
C VAL A 226 -19.04 1.43 1.36
N CYS A 227 -18.38 1.75 0.23
CA CYS A 227 -18.07 3.13 -0.14
C CYS A 227 -19.33 3.98 -0.32
N ALA A 228 -20.32 3.46 -1.06
CA ALA A 228 -21.59 4.15 -1.29
C ALA A 228 -22.31 4.47 0.02
N LYS A 229 -22.34 3.51 0.96
CA LYS A 229 -22.96 3.70 2.28
C LYS A 229 -22.16 4.64 3.18
N ALA A 230 -20.83 4.65 3.04
CA ALA A 230 -19.94 5.55 3.76
C ALA A 230 -19.90 6.98 3.17
N GLY A 231 -20.56 7.25 2.04
CA GLY A 231 -20.47 8.53 1.34
C GLY A 231 -19.13 8.79 0.67
N ILE A 232 -18.36 7.73 0.40
CA ILE A 232 -17.05 7.81 -0.23
C ILE A 232 -17.20 7.68 -1.76
N ARG A 233 -16.78 8.71 -2.48
CA ARG A 233 -16.74 8.70 -3.94
C ARG A 233 -15.45 8.01 -4.40
N ILE A 234 -15.56 6.80 -4.95
CA ILE A 234 -14.43 6.07 -5.55
C ILE A 234 -13.96 6.82 -6.79
N GLU A 235 -12.65 7.09 -6.88
CA GLU A 235 -12.05 7.75 -8.04
C GLU A 235 -11.80 6.80 -9.22
N PRO A 236 -11.83 7.28 -10.46
CA PRO A 236 -11.46 6.49 -11.63
C PRO A 236 -10.02 5.95 -11.53
N VAL A 237 -9.82 4.72 -11.99
CA VAL A 237 -8.49 4.10 -12.07
C VAL A 237 -7.98 4.18 -13.50
N GLN A 238 -6.86 4.84 -13.71
CA GLN A 238 -6.29 5.06 -15.06
C GLN A 238 -7.32 5.63 -16.05
N GLY A 239 -8.12 6.61 -15.59
CA GLY A 239 -9.15 7.26 -16.38
C GLY A 239 -10.43 6.44 -16.62
N LYS A 240 -10.55 5.24 -16.01
CA LYS A 240 -11.73 4.37 -16.13
C LYS A 240 -12.56 4.42 -14.85
N ASP A 241 -13.82 4.78 -14.98
CA ASP A 241 -14.79 4.71 -13.89
C ASP A 241 -15.13 3.23 -13.59
N ILE A 242 -14.45 2.68 -12.56
CA ILE A 242 -14.59 1.28 -12.17
C ILE A 242 -15.95 1.01 -11.52
N VAL A 243 -16.57 1.99 -10.86
CA VAL A 243 -17.92 1.85 -10.29
C VAL A 243 -18.92 1.69 -11.43
N LYS A 244 -18.90 2.58 -12.44
CA LYS A 244 -19.78 2.50 -13.60
C LYS A 244 -19.65 1.17 -14.35
N LEU A 245 -18.44 0.62 -14.43
CA LEU A 245 -18.13 -0.60 -15.16
C LEU A 245 -18.47 -1.88 -14.38
N LEU A 246 -18.26 -1.89 -13.07
CA LEU A 246 -18.27 -3.10 -12.27
C LEU A 246 -19.42 -3.17 -11.24
N ASP A 247 -20.06 -2.03 -10.92
CA ASP A 247 -21.26 -2.05 -10.08
C ASP A 247 -22.46 -2.66 -10.82
N TYR A 248 -23.27 -3.42 -10.08
CA TYR A 248 -24.45 -4.04 -10.63
C TYR A 248 -25.61 -4.08 -9.64
N SER A 249 -26.81 -3.76 -10.16
CA SER A 249 -28.08 -3.82 -9.44
C SER A 249 -29.09 -4.80 -10.06
N GLY A 250 -28.66 -5.62 -11.04
CA GLY A 250 -29.53 -6.56 -11.72
C GLY A 250 -28.76 -7.57 -12.58
N PRO A 251 -29.44 -8.59 -13.13
CA PRO A 251 -28.77 -9.73 -13.77
C PRO A 251 -27.96 -9.35 -15.02
N ILE A 252 -28.45 -8.41 -15.81
CA ILE A 252 -27.75 -7.97 -17.05
C ILE A 252 -26.43 -7.26 -16.68
N LYS A 253 -26.47 -6.29 -15.77
CA LYS A 253 -25.26 -5.60 -15.31
C LYS A 253 -24.31 -6.56 -14.62
N LYS A 254 -24.83 -7.51 -13.82
CA LYS A 254 -24.02 -8.55 -13.18
C LYS A 254 -23.28 -9.40 -14.21
N PHE A 255 -23.95 -9.79 -15.30
CA PHE A 255 -23.30 -10.53 -16.38
C PHE A 255 -22.23 -9.68 -17.09
N LEU A 256 -22.52 -8.41 -17.40
CA LEU A 256 -21.57 -7.51 -18.05
C LEU A 256 -20.33 -7.26 -17.18
N SER A 257 -20.51 -6.97 -15.89
CA SER A 257 -19.39 -6.77 -14.97
C SER A 257 -18.53 -8.04 -14.85
N TYR A 258 -19.14 -9.24 -14.83
CA TYR A 258 -18.43 -10.50 -14.83
C TYR A 258 -17.54 -10.71 -16.08
N VAL A 259 -18.07 -10.36 -17.26
CA VAL A 259 -17.33 -10.51 -18.53
C VAL A 259 -16.19 -9.49 -18.64
N ILE A 260 -16.35 -8.30 -18.07
CA ILE A 260 -15.36 -7.22 -18.18
C ILE A 260 -14.14 -7.43 -17.28
N ILE A 261 -14.26 -8.16 -16.16
CA ILE A 261 -13.17 -8.37 -15.18
C ILE A 261 -11.87 -8.86 -15.82
N PRO A 262 -11.83 -9.94 -16.64
CA PRO A 262 -10.59 -10.40 -17.26
C PRO A 262 -9.98 -9.37 -18.24
N ILE A 263 -10.83 -8.58 -18.87
CA ILE A 263 -10.40 -7.53 -19.82
C ILE A 263 -9.76 -6.37 -19.04
N ALA A 264 -10.39 -5.97 -17.94
CA ALA A 264 -9.90 -4.88 -17.09
C ALA A 264 -8.52 -5.16 -16.50
N ILE A 265 -8.26 -6.42 -16.09
CA ILE A 265 -6.98 -6.80 -15.45
C ILE A 265 -5.91 -7.24 -16.43
N LYS A 266 -6.19 -7.28 -17.75
CA LYS A 266 -5.28 -7.84 -18.77
C LYS A 266 -3.86 -7.28 -18.70
N LYS A 267 -3.69 -5.98 -18.49
CA LYS A 267 -2.37 -5.34 -18.37
C LYS A 267 -1.57 -5.83 -17.15
N HIS A 268 -2.26 -6.30 -16.13
CA HIS A 268 -1.72 -6.76 -14.85
C HIS A 268 -1.86 -8.28 -14.66
N ALA A 269 -2.19 -9.02 -15.71
CA ALA A 269 -2.51 -10.44 -15.63
C ALA A 269 -1.38 -11.31 -15.06
N LEU A 270 -0.12 -10.94 -15.31
CA LEU A 270 1.06 -11.65 -14.81
C LEU A 270 1.47 -11.24 -13.40
N LEU A 271 0.86 -10.20 -12.82
CA LEU A 271 1.18 -9.76 -11.47
C LEU A 271 0.79 -10.82 -10.43
N LYS A 272 1.71 -11.04 -9.52
CA LYS A 272 1.56 -11.84 -8.33
C LYS A 272 1.44 -10.91 -7.14
N ALA A 273 0.39 -11.04 -6.34
CA ALA A 273 0.15 -10.17 -5.19
C ALA A 273 1.31 -10.18 -4.20
N SER A 274 1.58 -9.02 -3.58
CA SER A 274 2.52 -8.94 -2.45
C SER A 274 2.13 -9.87 -1.30
N MET A 275 0.83 -10.00 -1.00
CA MET A 275 0.32 -10.95 -0.01
C MET A 275 0.71 -12.40 -0.33
N LEU A 276 0.60 -12.84 -1.59
CA LEU A 276 1.01 -14.18 -1.99
C LEU A 276 2.53 -14.35 -1.86
N GLN A 277 3.31 -13.34 -2.27
CA GLN A 277 4.76 -13.36 -2.11
C GLN A 277 5.21 -13.41 -0.64
N ASP A 278 4.46 -12.75 0.26
CA ASP A 278 4.69 -12.83 1.71
C ASP A 278 4.41 -14.24 2.24
N LEU A 279 3.27 -14.84 1.87
CA LEU A 279 2.94 -16.23 2.24
C LEU A 279 4.00 -17.23 1.77
N GLU A 280 4.50 -17.10 0.55
CA GLU A 280 5.56 -17.96 0.01
C GLU A 280 6.89 -17.81 0.74
N LYS A 281 7.14 -16.64 1.33
CA LYS A 281 8.32 -16.35 2.16
C LYS A 281 8.08 -16.65 3.65
N GLY A 282 6.93 -17.22 4.02
CA GLY A 282 6.54 -17.48 5.42
C GLY A 282 6.39 -16.19 6.26
N LYS A 283 6.02 -15.07 5.64
CA LYS A 283 5.83 -13.79 6.31
C LYS A 283 4.34 -13.50 6.49
N LEU A 284 4.01 -12.76 7.57
CA LEU A 284 2.68 -12.22 7.75
C LEU A 284 2.33 -11.24 6.61
N THR A 285 1.10 -11.34 6.14
CA THR A 285 0.57 -10.51 5.05
C THR A 285 -0.02 -9.19 5.57
N GLU A 286 -0.53 -8.37 4.65
CA GLU A 286 -1.30 -7.16 4.98
C GLU A 286 -2.82 -7.37 4.82
N VAL A 287 -3.31 -8.61 4.96
CA VAL A 287 -4.73 -8.93 4.73
C VAL A 287 -5.67 -8.13 5.62
N ASP A 288 -5.31 -7.88 6.88
CA ASP A 288 -6.11 -7.08 7.81
C ASP A 288 -6.20 -5.62 7.39
N SER A 289 -5.13 -5.08 6.82
CA SER A 289 -5.08 -3.70 6.32
C SER A 289 -5.70 -3.53 4.93
N ILE A 290 -6.00 -4.62 4.24
CA ILE A 290 -6.60 -4.64 2.90
C ILE A 290 -8.04 -5.13 2.99
N ASN A 291 -8.29 -6.44 2.99
CA ASN A 291 -9.66 -6.99 3.10
C ASN A 291 -10.28 -6.68 4.46
N GLY A 292 -9.49 -6.77 5.54
CA GLY A 292 -9.92 -6.41 6.89
C GLY A 292 -10.35 -4.94 7.04
N ALA A 293 -9.72 -4.02 6.31
CA ALA A 293 -10.15 -2.61 6.27
C ALA A 293 -11.54 -2.44 5.64
N VAL A 294 -11.85 -3.20 4.57
CA VAL A 294 -13.20 -3.24 3.97
C VAL A 294 -14.20 -3.77 4.99
N CYS A 295 -13.86 -4.87 5.67
CA CYS A 295 -14.72 -5.47 6.70
C CYS A 295 -14.97 -4.50 7.86
N ALA A 296 -13.95 -3.81 8.34
CA ALA A 296 -14.07 -2.84 9.43
C ALA A 296 -14.99 -1.68 9.05
N MET A 297 -14.81 -1.12 7.84
CA MET A 297 -15.70 -0.05 7.36
C MET A 297 -17.12 -0.58 7.13
N GLY A 298 -17.28 -1.79 6.56
CA GLY A 298 -18.57 -2.44 6.38
C GLY A 298 -19.34 -2.55 7.70
N ARG A 299 -18.69 -3.02 8.77
CA ARG A 299 -19.27 -3.05 10.13
C ARG A 299 -19.68 -1.66 10.63
N LYS A 300 -18.82 -0.66 10.41
CA LYS A 300 -19.09 0.74 10.82
C LYS A 300 -20.32 1.33 10.15
N VAL A 301 -20.56 1.02 8.88
CA VAL A 301 -21.67 1.58 8.09
C VAL A 301 -22.86 0.63 7.94
N GLY A 302 -22.79 -0.57 8.52
CA GLY A 302 -23.87 -1.56 8.46
C GLY A 302 -24.02 -2.27 7.11
N VAL A 303 -22.94 -2.45 6.36
CA VAL A 303 -22.90 -3.22 5.11
C VAL A 303 -22.15 -4.53 5.35
N PRO A 304 -22.79 -5.71 5.11
CA PRO A 304 -22.11 -6.99 5.27
C PRO A 304 -21.04 -7.21 4.18
N THR A 305 -19.92 -7.84 4.57
CA THR A 305 -18.78 -8.09 3.71
C THR A 305 -18.30 -9.55 3.79
N PRO A 306 -19.21 -10.55 3.61
CA PRO A 306 -18.88 -11.95 3.86
C PRO A 306 -17.74 -12.49 2.99
N LEU A 307 -17.57 -12.01 1.75
CA LEU A 307 -16.49 -12.46 0.88
C LEU A 307 -15.13 -11.90 1.33
N ASN A 308 -15.07 -10.63 1.73
CA ASN A 308 -13.86 -10.06 2.32
C ASN A 308 -13.52 -10.73 3.65
N ASP A 309 -14.51 -10.98 4.53
CA ASP A 309 -14.30 -11.69 5.81
C ASP A 309 -13.74 -13.12 5.55
N LYS A 310 -14.24 -13.83 4.52
CA LYS A 310 -13.72 -15.15 4.14
C LYS A 310 -12.29 -15.10 3.60
N VAL A 311 -11.92 -14.08 2.83
CA VAL A 311 -10.52 -13.87 2.40
C VAL A 311 -9.62 -13.70 3.63
N VAL A 312 -10.01 -12.88 4.61
CA VAL A 312 -9.25 -12.67 5.85
C VAL A 312 -9.07 -13.99 6.60
N GLU A 313 -10.17 -14.75 6.79
CA GLU A 313 -10.14 -16.06 7.45
C GLU A 313 -9.15 -17.03 6.79
N LEU A 314 -9.23 -17.18 5.47
CA LEU A 314 -8.39 -18.11 4.71
C LEU A 314 -6.91 -17.69 4.74
N VAL A 315 -6.62 -16.41 4.56
CA VAL A 315 -5.23 -15.92 4.58
C VAL A 315 -4.62 -16.11 5.96
N HIS A 316 -5.35 -15.85 7.05
CA HIS A 316 -4.88 -16.17 8.41
C HIS A 316 -4.66 -17.69 8.63
N ALA A 317 -5.48 -18.55 8.01
CA ALA A 317 -5.25 -19.98 8.06
C ALA A 317 -3.95 -20.39 7.32
N PHE A 318 -3.62 -19.70 6.21
CA PHE A 318 -2.35 -19.92 5.49
C PHE A 318 -1.15 -19.44 6.31
N GLU A 319 -1.24 -18.27 6.93
CA GLU A 319 -0.18 -17.73 7.80
C GLU A 319 0.14 -18.64 8.98
N LYS A 320 -0.88 -19.32 9.51
CA LYS A 320 -0.76 -20.32 10.59
C LYS A 320 -0.34 -21.70 10.10
N GLY A 321 -0.17 -21.90 8.79
CA GLY A 321 0.14 -23.22 8.19
C GLY A 321 -0.97 -24.25 8.28
N LEU A 322 -2.22 -23.85 8.62
CA LEU A 322 -3.38 -24.73 8.73
C LEU A 322 -3.95 -25.13 7.37
N LYS A 323 -3.76 -24.27 6.38
CA LYS A 323 -4.17 -24.48 4.97
C LYS A 323 -3.05 -24.02 4.04
N LYS A 324 -3.19 -24.31 2.75
CA LYS A 324 -2.28 -23.82 1.70
C LYS A 324 -3.06 -23.09 0.61
N PRO A 325 -2.49 -22.01 0.02
CA PRO A 325 -3.06 -21.34 -1.16
C PRO A 325 -3.32 -22.34 -2.29
N GLY A 326 -4.45 -22.16 -2.98
CA GLY A 326 -4.83 -23.00 -4.12
C GLY A 326 -6.28 -22.78 -4.54
N PHE A 327 -6.62 -23.09 -5.81
CA PHE A 327 -7.96 -22.89 -6.36
C PHE A 327 -9.05 -23.72 -5.65
N HIS A 328 -8.66 -24.80 -4.96
CA HIS A 328 -9.61 -25.60 -4.16
C HIS A 328 -10.27 -24.80 -3.04
N ASN A 329 -9.61 -23.75 -2.53
CA ASN A 329 -10.17 -22.89 -1.49
C ASN A 329 -11.35 -22.03 -1.99
N VAL A 330 -11.51 -21.88 -3.32
CA VAL A 330 -12.63 -21.10 -3.90
C VAL A 330 -13.98 -21.76 -3.61
N ALA A 331 -14.00 -23.06 -3.33
CA ALA A 331 -15.23 -23.76 -2.96
C ALA A 331 -15.77 -23.38 -1.55
N GLU A 332 -14.98 -22.63 -0.76
CA GLU A 332 -15.39 -22.20 0.59
C GLU A 332 -16.17 -20.86 0.59
N PHE A 333 -16.26 -20.19 -0.57
CA PHE A 333 -17.06 -19.00 -0.78
C PHE A 333 -18.48 -19.35 -1.23
#